data_4e8ca571c4c696261d0224f9039fe2e7
#
_entry.id   4e8ca571c4c696261d0224f9039fe2e7
#
_cell.length_a   1.000
_cell.length_b   1.000
_cell.length_c   1.000
_cell.angle_alpha   90.00
_cell.angle_beta   90.00
_cell.angle_gamma   90.00
#
_symmetry.space_group_name_H-M   'P 1'
#
loop_
_entity.id
_entity.type
_entity.pdbx_description
1 polymer ?
#
loop_
_entity_poly.entity_id
_entity_poly.type
_entity_poly.pdbx_seq_one_letter_code
_entity_poly.pdbx_strand_id
1 'polypeptide(L)'
;MSGASSGPADGATSGPADGIASGTGADVVPAGAAEPDSTPDAAPSATPATAYHRLATLRPAWSRPAKPLLSLGAALLAYVVLSSVVLVTAVLLLAVVPGVNIARGVTSGDPTSPLDVGLALAMGAMWLPAGIVGVRVGGWRPLGTAWSVAARLRPDRPLLLAGAGGGLAVVVLVALAGMLAGAPDAAGSGVSVPQLLLVVLLVLVLAPLQAIGLELSLRGTVMQALGTWLRSPVLPVLAGTAVMLIGRDLTPAVLLPALALGLSAGVLAWKTGGLELPIALTTTLTVLAHLVGAFGAGSGAGAGVGAVGAASAAPGTSAAALAVPAAAAPEAALAGGITGAIALLLITALLVVWIGRREGVALLEPVTRPAGQEAPDPVHI
;
A
#
# COMPACT_ATOMS: atom_id res chain seq x y z
N MET A 1 -0.84 54.66 12.48
CA MET A 1 -2.26 54.80 12.79
C MET A 1 -2.60 53.52 13.58
N SER A 2 -2.37 53.41 14.85
CA SER A 2 -2.97 54.08 16.01
C SER A 2 -4.44 53.69 16.20
N GLY A 3 -4.72 52.96 17.26
CA GLY A 3 -6.05 52.62 17.74
C GLY A 3 -6.00 51.64 18.88
N ALA A 4 -5.57 52.07 20.08
CA ALA A 4 -5.71 51.39 21.35
C ALA A 4 -7.04 51.77 22.00
N SER A 5 -7.61 50.85 22.84
CA SER A 5 -8.59 51.14 23.91
C SER A 5 -8.75 49.88 24.74
N SER A 6 -8.17 49.67 25.89
CA SER A 6 -8.33 50.09 27.27
C SER A 6 -9.72 49.80 27.88
N GLY A 7 -9.82 48.84 28.75
CA GLY A 7 -10.22 48.47 30.06
C GLY A 7 -11.49 49.08 30.66
N PRO A 8 -11.78 49.04 31.97
CA PRO A 8 -11.60 48.00 32.98
C PRO A 8 -12.88 47.81 33.84
N ALA A 9 -12.66 47.19 35.03
CA ALA A 9 -13.39 47.41 36.33
C ALA A 9 -14.35 46.31 36.81
N ASP A 10 -13.96 45.60 37.81
CA ASP A 10 -14.37 45.69 39.22
C ASP A 10 -15.85 45.44 39.56
N GLY A 11 -16.05 44.49 40.46
CA GLY A 11 -17.31 44.26 41.15
C GLY A 11 -17.18 43.22 42.23
N ALA A 12 -16.47 43.57 43.29
CA ALA A 12 -16.52 42.85 44.56
C ALA A 12 -17.80 43.24 45.34
N THR A 13 -18.51 42.31 45.90
CA THR A 13 -19.40 42.55 47.05
C THR A 13 -19.35 41.36 48.01
N SER A 14 -18.81 41.70 49.16
CA SER A 14 -18.86 41.03 50.43
C SER A 14 -20.22 41.16 51.11
N GLY A 15 -20.62 40.18 51.92
CA GLY A 15 -21.67 40.34 52.90
C GLY A 15 -21.83 39.12 53.78
N PRO A 16 -21.97 39.30 55.10
CA PRO A 16 -21.63 38.29 56.10
C PRO A 16 -22.83 37.67 56.85
N ALA A 17 -22.48 36.69 57.67
CA ALA A 17 -22.90 36.45 59.06
C ALA A 17 -24.15 35.59 59.38
N ASP A 18 -23.83 34.69 60.23
CA ASP A 18 -24.53 34.27 61.48
C ASP A 18 -25.80 33.42 61.41
N GLY A 19 -25.67 32.26 62.05
CA GLY A 19 -26.77 31.40 62.44
C GLY A 19 -26.32 30.22 63.29
N ILE A 20 -26.05 30.47 64.58
CA ILE A 20 -25.79 29.48 65.59
C ILE A 20 -27.12 28.75 65.90
N ALA A 21 -27.14 27.41 65.85
CA ALA A 21 -28.10 26.63 66.63
C ALA A 21 -27.48 25.30 67.06
N SER A 22 -27.27 25.18 68.31
CA SER A 22 -26.92 23.99 69.10
C SER A 22 -28.04 22.97 69.10
N GLY A 23 -27.73 21.71 68.81
CA GLY A 23 -28.61 20.57 68.97
C GLY A 23 -27.81 19.33 69.40
N THR A 24 -27.74 19.11 70.71
CA THR A 24 -27.22 17.89 71.33
C THR A 24 -28.18 16.73 71.06
N GLY A 25 -27.72 15.73 70.35
CA GLY A 25 -28.37 14.43 70.21
C GLY A 25 -27.31 13.35 70.07
N ALA A 26 -27.02 12.69 71.14
CA ALA A 26 -26.12 11.55 71.17
C ALA A 26 -26.88 10.34 70.63
N ASP A 27 -26.68 9.97 69.37
CA ASP A 27 -27.07 8.69 68.85
C ASP A 27 -25.83 7.81 68.67
N VAL A 28 -25.87 6.70 69.41
CA VAL A 28 -24.90 5.62 69.42
C VAL A 28 -24.98 4.91 68.04
N VAL A 29 -24.00 5.12 67.19
CA VAL A 29 -23.83 4.36 65.96
C VAL A 29 -23.18 3.01 66.29
N PRO A 30 -23.76 1.85 65.93
CA PRO A 30 -23.13 0.55 66.13
C PRO A 30 -21.93 0.44 65.19
N ALA A 31 -20.77 0.20 65.76
CA ALA A 31 -19.55 -0.19 65.00
C ALA A 31 -19.80 -1.53 64.34
N GLY A 32 -19.59 -1.58 62.99
CA GLY A 32 -19.50 -2.88 62.31
C GLY A 32 -20.20 -3.00 60.99
N ALA A 33 -19.94 -2.14 60.04
CA ALA A 33 -20.04 -2.49 58.64
C ALA A 33 -18.69 -2.11 57.99
N ALA A 34 -17.83 -3.11 57.81
CA ALA A 34 -16.68 -2.99 56.95
C ALA A 34 -17.16 -2.57 55.56
N GLU A 35 -16.81 -1.34 55.14
CA GLU A 35 -17.00 -0.97 53.76
C GLU A 35 -16.34 -2.03 52.88
N PRO A 36 -17.03 -2.54 51.82
CA PRO A 36 -16.37 -3.41 50.87
C PRO A 36 -15.18 -2.64 50.28
N ASP A 37 -14.04 -3.22 50.51
CA ASP A 37 -12.75 -2.82 49.93
C ASP A 37 -12.99 -2.44 48.47
N SER A 38 -13.10 -1.15 48.19
CA SER A 38 -13.13 -0.62 46.83
C SER A 38 -11.77 -0.93 46.23
N THR A 39 -11.66 -2.13 45.65
CA THR A 39 -10.53 -2.43 44.74
C THR A 39 -10.35 -1.22 43.84
N PRO A 40 -9.16 -0.58 43.85
CA PRO A 40 -8.93 0.58 43.01
C PRO A 40 -9.25 0.15 41.58
N ASP A 41 -10.21 0.86 40.97
CA ASP A 41 -10.56 0.68 39.56
C ASP A 41 -9.26 0.47 38.80
N ALA A 42 -9.07 -0.74 38.29
CA ALA A 42 -7.88 -1.10 37.53
C ALA A 42 -7.81 -0.10 36.39
N ALA A 43 -6.87 0.86 36.48
CA ALA A 43 -6.67 1.88 35.45
C ALA A 43 -6.72 1.19 34.09
N PRO A 44 -7.53 1.68 33.13
CA PRO A 44 -7.72 1.04 31.85
C PRO A 44 -6.35 0.71 31.25
N SER A 45 -6.06 -0.56 31.12
CA SER A 45 -4.73 -1.05 30.71
C SER A 45 -4.37 -0.36 29.40
N ALA A 46 -3.36 0.51 29.47
CA ALA A 46 -2.92 1.31 28.33
C ALA A 46 -2.65 0.37 27.13
N THR A 47 -3.29 0.65 25.97
CA THR A 47 -3.08 -0.14 24.77
C THR A 47 -1.58 -0.21 24.46
N PRO A 48 -1.00 -1.40 24.24
CA PRO A 48 0.43 -1.53 24.00
C PRO A 48 0.82 -0.90 22.65
N ALA A 49 2.09 -0.50 22.53
CA ALA A 49 2.66 -0.05 21.27
C ALA A 49 2.42 -1.10 20.17
N THR A 50 1.83 -0.70 19.05
CA THR A 50 1.35 -1.65 18.04
C THR A 50 2.00 -1.42 16.69
N ALA A 51 2.68 -2.44 16.16
CA ALA A 51 3.29 -2.43 14.84
C ALA A 51 2.23 -2.49 13.73
N TYR A 52 2.58 -1.97 12.53
CA TYR A 52 1.67 -1.83 11.39
C TYR A 52 0.89 -3.11 11.04
N HIS A 53 1.56 -4.26 10.94
CA HIS A 53 0.91 -5.53 10.59
C HIS A 53 -0.10 -6.00 11.64
N ARG A 54 -0.07 -5.45 12.85
CA ARG A 54 -0.97 -5.80 13.95
C ARG A 54 -2.07 -4.78 14.22
N LEU A 55 -2.22 -3.74 13.42
CA LEU A 55 -3.25 -2.71 13.65
C LEU A 55 -4.68 -3.29 13.68
N ALA A 56 -4.92 -4.42 13.04
CA ALA A 56 -6.19 -5.13 13.15
C ALA A 56 -6.46 -5.74 14.54
N THR A 57 -5.48 -5.76 15.46
CA THR A 57 -5.67 -6.24 16.84
C THR A 57 -6.02 -5.12 17.83
N LEU A 58 -6.09 -3.86 17.38
CA LEU A 58 -6.40 -2.72 18.26
C LEU A 58 -7.78 -2.83 18.94
N ARG A 59 -8.72 -3.51 18.31
CA ARG A 59 -10.03 -3.82 18.91
C ARG A 59 -10.31 -5.32 18.83
N PRO A 60 -10.80 -5.97 19.91
CA PRO A 60 -11.14 -7.40 19.87
C PRO A 60 -12.17 -7.75 18.79
N ALA A 61 -13.09 -6.82 18.48
CA ALA A 61 -14.08 -7.01 17.43
C ALA A 61 -13.46 -7.16 16.03
N TRP A 62 -12.30 -6.57 15.77
CA TRP A 62 -11.60 -6.64 14.47
C TRP A 62 -10.74 -7.89 14.31
N SER A 63 -10.29 -8.49 15.42
CA SER A 63 -9.40 -9.65 15.46
C SER A 63 -10.08 -10.98 15.74
N ARG A 64 -11.43 -11.02 15.78
CA ARG A 64 -12.18 -12.28 15.87
C ARG A 64 -11.75 -13.23 14.74
N PRO A 65 -11.59 -14.54 14.97
CA PRO A 65 -11.00 -15.47 14.00
C PRO A 65 -11.61 -15.42 12.59
N ALA A 66 -12.92 -15.17 12.48
CA ALA A 66 -13.60 -15.05 11.20
C ALA A 66 -13.30 -13.73 10.46
N LYS A 67 -12.93 -12.65 11.14
CA LYS A 67 -12.76 -11.31 10.53
C LYS A 67 -11.61 -11.24 9.51
N PRO A 68 -10.41 -11.78 9.80
CA PRO A 68 -9.34 -11.84 8.81
C PRO A 68 -9.75 -12.60 7.55
N LEU A 69 -10.42 -13.75 7.71
CA LEU A 69 -10.91 -14.56 6.58
C LEU A 69 -11.97 -13.81 5.77
N LEU A 70 -12.91 -13.15 6.43
CA LEU A 70 -13.92 -12.32 5.75
C LEU A 70 -13.26 -11.14 5.03
N SER A 71 -12.24 -10.51 5.62
CA SER A 71 -11.49 -9.42 4.98
C SER A 71 -10.79 -9.88 3.71
N LEU A 72 -10.10 -11.03 3.78
CA LEU A 72 -9.43 -11.62 2.61
C LEU A 72 -10.43 -12.08 1.54
N GLY A 73 -11.48 -12.81 1.96
CA GLY A 73 -12.52 -13.30 1.06
C GLY A 73 -13.29 -12.17 0.37
N ALA A 74 -13.65 -11.12 1.11
CA ALA A 74 -14.34 -9.95 0.55
C ALA A 74 -13.45 -9.20 -0.45
N ALA A 75 -12.16 -9.01 -0.16
CA ALA A 75 -11.23 -8.39 -1.08
C ALA A 75 -11.05 -9.21 -2.36
N LEU A 76 -10.86 -10.54 -2.23
CA LEU A 76 -10.71 -11.43 -3.38
C LEU A 76 -11.97 -11.46 -4.24
N LEU A 77 -13.15 -11.62 -3.62
CA LEU A 77 -14.43 -11.63 -4.34
C LEU A 77 -14.65 -10.30 -5.06
N ALA A 78 -14.42 -9.18 -4.39
CA ALA A 78 -14.55 -7.87 -5.00
C ALA A 78 -13.59 -7.70 -6.19
N TYR A 79 -12.34 -8.13 -6.05
CA TYR A 79 -11.37 -8.10 -7.15
C TYR A 79 -11.83 -8.92 -8.34
N VAL A 80 -12.24 -10.18 -8.12
CA VAL A 80 -12.71 -11.07 -9.20
C VAL A 80 -13.93 -10.46 -9.92
N VAL A 81 -14.92 -9.97 -9.18
CA VAL A 81 -16.11 -9.36 -9.77
C VAL A 81 -15.74 -8.10 -10.56
N LEU A 82 -14.99 -7.18 -9.97
CA LEU A 82 -14.64 -5.91 -10.61
C LEU A 82 -13.74 -6.09 -11.84
N SER A 83 -12.74 -6.97 -11.76
CA SER A 83 -11.87 -7.26 -12.91
C SER A 83 -12.62 -7.98 -14.02
N SER A 84 -13.57 -8.88 -13.69
CA SER A 84 -14.44 -9.50 -14.66
C SER A 84 -15.35 -8.48 -15.36
N VAL A 85 -15.90 -7.51 -14.64
CA VAL A 85 -16.69 -6.42 -15.24
C VAL A 85 -15.85 -5.61 -16.22
N VAL A 86 -14.61 -5.23 -15.83
CA VAL A 86 -13.69 -4.50 -16.72
C VAL A 86 -13.40 -5.31 -17.97
N LEU A 87 -13.06 -6.60 -17.84
CA LEU A 87 -12.73 -7.46 -18.97
C LEU A 87 -13.93 -7.66 -19.90
N VAL A 88 -15.10 -7.99 -19.37
CA VAL A 88 -16.32 -8.17 -20.16
C VAL A 88 -16.70 -6.89 -20.90
N THR A 89 -16.60 -5.74 -20.21
CA THR A 89 -16.86 -4.44 -20.85
C THR A 89 -15.88 -4.19 -22.00
N ALA A 90 -14.58 -4.45 -21.80
CA ALA A 90 -13.59 -4.30 -22.86
C ALA A 90 -13.89 -5.23 -24.06
N VAL A 91 -14.22 -6.51 -23.82
CA VAL A 91 -14.59 -7.47 -24.88
C VAL A 91 -15.83 -7.00 -25.64
N LEU A 92 -16.87 -6.55 -24.94
CA LEU A 92 -18.10 -6.06 -25.58
C LEU A 92 -17.88 -4.81 -26.44
N LEU A 93 -17.04 -3.88 -25.92
CA LEU A 93 -16.67 -2.67 -26.69
C LEU A 93 -15.89 -3.04 -27.95
N LEU A 94 -14.93 -3.97 -27.85
CA LEU A 94 -14.15 -4.42 -28.99
C LEU A 94 -14.98 -5.21 -30.00
N ALA A 95 -16.02 -5.94 -29.56
CA ALA A 95 -16.91 -6.70 -30.43
C ALA A 95 -17.69 -5.83 -31.42
N VAL A 96 -17.92 -4.56 -31.08
CA VAL A 96 -18.62 -3.60 -31.94
C VAL A 96 -17.69 -2.77 -32.83
N VAL A 97 -16.36 -2.92 -32.67
CA VAL A 97 -15.37 -2.20 -33.48
C VAL A 97 -15.13 -3.00 -34.79
N PRO A 98 -15.42 -2.44 -35.99
CA PRO A 98 -15.16 -3.12 -37.24
C PRO A 98 -13.69 -3.51 -37.43
N GLY A 99 -13.42 -4.73 -37.89
CA GLY A 99 -12.06 -5.21 -38.17
C GLY A 99 -11.31 -5.80 -37.00
N VAL A 100 -11.82 -5.70 -35.76
CA VAL A 100 -11.20 -6.34 -34.59
C VAL A 100 -11.59 -7.81 -34.52
N ASN A 101 -10.59 -8.69 -34.53
CA ASN A 101 -10.82 -10.14 -34.40
C ASN A 101 -10.52 -10.60 -32.96
N ILE A 102 -11.56 -10.64 -32.14
CA ILE A 102 -11.46 -11.04 -30.72
C ILE A 102 -10.97 -12.49 -30.56
N ALA A 103 -11.14 -13.35 -31.55
CA ALA A 103 -10.66 -14.73 -31.52
C ALA A 103 -9.12 -14.84 -31.49
N ARG A 104 -8.40 -13.76 -31.84
CA ARG A 104 -6.92 -13.68 -31.71
C ARG A 104 -6.42 -13.26 -30.31
N GLY A 105 -7.33 -13.00 -29.41
CA GLY A 105 -7.07 -12.49 -28.06
C GLY A 105 -7.42 -11.02 -27.90
N VAL A 106 -7.60 -10.61 -26.65
CA VAL A 106 -7.97 -9.22 -26.31
C VAL A 106 -6.71 -8.34 -26.20
N THR A 107 -5.56 -8.96 -25.94
CA THR A 107 -4.28 -8.27 -25.76
C THR A 107 -3.19 -8.90 -26.60
N SER A 108 -2.32 -8.08 -27.18
CA SER A 108 -1.15 -8.51 -27.96
C SER A 108 0.14 -8.53 -27.12
N GLY A 109 0.12 -7.93 -25.94
CA GLY A 109 1.32 -7.73 -25.11
C GLY A 109 2.24 -6.60 -25.61
N ASP A 110 1.73 -5.74 -26.48
CA ASP A 110 2.49 -4.61 -27.03
C ASP A 110 2.48 -3.44 -26.05
N PRO A 111 3.64 -3.03 -25.50
CA PRO A 111 3.74 -1.91 -24.58
C PRO A 111 3.41 -0.54 -25.20
N THR A 112 3.32 -0.48 -26.53
CA THR A 112 2.93 0.74 -27.26
C THR A 112 1.42 0.77 -27.57
N SER A 113 0.70 -0.33 -27.32
CA SER A 113 -0.74 -0.42 -27.52
C SER A 113 -1.51 0.21 -26.35
N PRO A 114 -2.30 1.28 -26.60
CA PRO A 114 -3.14 1.86 -25.56
C PRO A 114 -4.17 0.89 -24.99
N LEU A 115 -4.66 -0.05 -25.80
CA LEU A 115 -5.60 -1.08 -25.34
C LEU A 115 -4.94 -2.02 -24.34
N ASP A 116 -3.75 -2.55 -24.68
CA ASP A 116 -3.05 -3.52 -23.84
C ASP A 116 -2.64 -2.91 -22.50
N VAL A 117 -1.99 -1.74 -22.57
CA VAL A 117 -1.56 -0.99 -21.39
C VAL A 117 -2.77 -0.55 -20.55
N GLY A 118 -3.79 0.00 -21.22
CA GLY A 118 -5.01 0.48 -20.56
C GLY A 118 -5.77 -0.64 -19.85
N LEU A 119 -5.96 -1.79 -20.51
CA LEU A 119 -6.66 -2.93 -19.94
C LEU A 119 -5.90 -3.55 -18.76
N ALA A 120 -4.59 -3.76 -18.90
CA ALA A 120 -3.76 -4.31 -17.84
C ALA A 120 -3.76 -3.42 -16.59
N LEU A 121 -3.56 -2.11 -16.78
CA LEU A 121 -3.57 -1.16 -15.68
C LEU A 121 -4.98 -0.98 -15.07
N ALA A 122 -6.04 -0.98 -15.89
CA ALA A 122 -7.40 -0.88 -15.39
C ALA A 122 -7.79 -2.10 -14.54
N MET A 123 -7.47 -3.32 -15.00
CA MET A 123 -7.67 -4.53 -14.20
C MET A 123 -6.84 -4.48 -12.91
N GLY A 124 -5.59 -4.02 -12.99
CA GLY A 124 -4.73 -3.83 -11.83
C GLY A 124 -5.26 -2.78 -10.85
N ALA A 125 -5.86 -1.70 -11.34
CA ALA A 125 -6.47 -0.66 -10.52
C ALA A 125 -7.67 -1.18 -9.69
N MET A 126 -8.31 -2.29 -10.10
CA MET A 126 -9.41 -2.92 -9.35
C MET A 126 -8.98 -3.46 -7.98
N TRP A 127 -7.68 -3.62 -7.73
CA TRP A 127 -7.17 -3.92 -6.39
C TRP A 127 -7.46 -2.79 -5.40
N LEU A 128 -7.62 -1.54 -5.84
CA LEU A 128 -7.93 -0.42 -4.96
C LEU A 128 -9.34 -0.54 -4.34
N PRO A 129 -10.43 -0.60 -5.10
CA PRO A 129 -11.76 -0.82 -4.53
C PRO A 129 -11.86 -2.18 -3.83
N ALA A 130 -11.19 -3.22 -4.30
CA ALA A 130 -11.15 -4.53 -3.65
C ALA A 130 -10.51 -4.45 -2.24
N GLY A 131 -9.39 -3.76 -2.10
CA GLY A 131 -8.76 -3.53 -0.81
C GLY A 131 -9.65 -2.72 0.15
N ILE A 132 -10.33 -1.69 -0.36
CA ILE A 132 -11.30 -0.90 0.42
C ILE A 132 -12.43 -1.81 0.93
N VAL A 133 -13.00 -2.65 0.06
CA VAL A 133 -14.05 -3.62 0.44
C VAL A 133 -13.52 -4.60 1.49
N GLY A 134 -12.31 -5.14 1.30
CA GLY A 134 -11.68 -6.03 2.27
C GLY A 134 -11.54 -5.41 3.66
N VAL A 135 -11.10 -4.17 3.75
CA VAL A 135 -10.92 -3.46 5.03
C VAL A 135 -12.25 -3.06 5.65
N ARG A 136 -13.13 -2.41 4.88
CA ARG A 136 -14.37 -1.81 5.42
C ARG A 136 -15.49 -2.81 5.59
N VAL A 137 -15.74 -3.67 4.61
CA VAL A 137 -16.84 -4.63 4.61
C VAL A 137 -16.43 -5.92 5.30
N GLY A 138 -15.36 -6.57 4.84
CA GLY A 138 -14.88 -7.82 5.43
C GLY A 138 -14.31 -7.63 6.84
N GLY A 139 -13.44 -6.65 7.03
CA GLY A 139 -12.75 -6.36 8.28
C GLY A 139 -13.54 -5.52 9.28
N TRP A 140 -14.52 -4.76 8.84
CA TRP A 140 -15.28 -3.79 9.65
C TRP A 140 -14.38 -2.78 10.37
N ARG A 141 -13.36 -2.31 9.65
CA ARG A 141 -12.34 -1.40 10.20
C ARG A 141 -12.37 -0.06 9.48
N PRO A 142 -12.00 1.04 10.16
CA PRO A 142 -11.75 2.31 9.51
C PRO A 142 -10.62 2.16 8.49
N LEU A 143 -10.80 2.68 7.28
CA LEU A 143 -9.81 2.59 6.20
C LEU A 143 -8.46 3.20 6.61
N GLY A 144 -8.49 4.21 7.49
CA GLY A 144 -7.29 4.84 8.04
C GLY A 144 -6.28 3.84 8.62
N THR A 145 -6.75 2.77 9.30
CA THR A 145 -5.88 1.75 9.88
C THR A 145 -5.12 0.93 8.85
N ALA A 146 -5.59 0.87 7.62
CA ALA A 146 -4.89 0.20 6.53
C ALA A 146 -3.76 1.06 5.93
N TRP A 147 -3.82 2.40 6.09
CA TRP A 147 -2.81 3.30 5.55
C TRP A 147 -1.56 3.38 6.43
N SER A 148 -1.73 3.58 7.76
CA SER A 148 -0.57 3.73 8.64
C SER A 148 -0.92 3.53 10.12
N VAL A 149 0.11 3.47 10.96
CA VAL A 149 0.01 3.47 12.42
C VAL A 149 -0.69 4.72 12.97
N ALA A 150 -0.68 5.83 12.22
CA ALA A 150 -1.41 7.05 12.56
C ALA A 150 -2.91 6.99 12.19
N ALA A 151 -3.40 5.85 11.66
CA ALA A 151 -4.76 5.63 11.18
C ALA A 151 -5.22 6.64 10.09
N ARG A 152 -4.28 7.17 9.33
CA ARG A 152 -4.50 8.07 8.19
C ARG A 152 -3.32 8.00 7.22
N LEU A 153 -3.52 8.41 5.98
CA LEU A 153 -2.41 8.62 5.07
C LEU A 153 -1.62 9.85 5.55
N ARG A 154 -0.31 9.69 5.70
CA ARG A 154 0.58 10.77 6.14
C ARG A 154 1.19 11.45 4.90
N PRO A 155 1.02 12.75 4.69
CA PRO A 155 1.66 13.47 3.59
C PRO A 155 3.14 13.76 3.93
N ASP A 156 3.90 12.69 4.20
CA ASP A 156 5.31 12.77 4.58
C ASP A 156 6.19 12.89 3.32
N ARG A 157 6.48 14.13 2.92
CA ARG A 157 7.27 14.42 1.71
C ARG A 157 8.62 13.69 1.67
N PRO A 158 9.44 13.65 2.72
CA PRO A 158 10.68 12.87 2.74
C PRO A 158 10.47 11.39 2.44
N LEU A 159 9.43 10.73 2.99
CA LEU A 159 9.14 9.33 2.68
C LEU A 159 8.72 9.14 1.23
N LEU A 160 7.86 10.03 0.72
CA LEU A 160 7.42 9.97 -0.68
C LEU A 160 8.59 10.19 -1.65
N LEU A 161 9.45 11.17 -1.39
CA LEU A 161 10.63 11.43 -2.22
C LEU A 161 11.65 10.29 -2.15
N ALA A 162 11.85 9.68 -0.96
CA ALA A 162 12.74 8.55 -0.81
C ALA A 162 12.22 7.30 -1.56
N GLY A 163 10.92 7.04 -1.51
CA GLY A 163 10.29 5.97 -2.28
C GLY A 163 10.39 6.21 -3.79
N ALA A 164 10.04 7.41 -4.24
CA ALA A 164 10.13 7.78 -5.66
C ALA A 164 11.58 7.75 -6.17
N GLY A 165 12.52 8.31 -5.41
CA GLY A 165 13.95 8.27 -5.75
C GLY A 165 14.50 6.85 -5.81
N GLY A 166 14.07 5.98 -4.88
CA GLY A 166 14.41 4.56 -4.90
C GLY A 166 13.88 3.86 -6.16
N GLY A 167 12.62 4.10 -6.51
CA GLY A 167 12.01 3.56 -7.73
C GLY A 167 12.72 4.03 -9.00
N LEU A 168 13.04 5.32 -9.09
CA LEU A 168 13.81 5.88 -10.21
C LEU A 168 15.19 5.23 -10.31
N ALA A 169 15.92 5.09 -9.20
CA ALA A 169 17.24 4.47 -9.19
C ALA A 169 17.20 3.02 -9.67
N VAL A 170 16.19 2.24 -9.26
CA VAL A 170 16.01 0.87 -9.78
C VAL A 170 15.83 0.89 -11.29
N VAL A 171 14.94 1.72 -11.83
CA VAL A 171 14.67 1.77 -13.27
C VAL A 171 15.91 2.17 -14.06
N VAL A 172 16.68 3.17 -13.58
CA VAL A 172 17.92 3.60 -14.24
C VAL A 172 18.94 2.48 -14.27
N LEU A 173 19.17 1.78 -13.14
CA LEU A 173 20.12 0.66 -13.08
C LEU A 173 19.70 -0.49 -13.99
N VAL A 174 18.40 -0.80 -14.04
CA VAL A 174 17.85 -1.87 -14.88
C VAL A 174 17.94 -1.51 -16.37
N ALA A 175 17.62 -0.25 -16.73
CA ALA A 175 17.76 0.22 -18.10
C ALA A 175 19.21 0.13 -18.57
N LEU A 176 20.15 0.57 -17.73
CA LEU A 176 21.58 0.48 -18.01
C LEU A 176 22.03 -0.98 -18.18
N ALA A 177 21.61 -1.89 -17.29
CA ALA A 177 21.94 -3.30 -17.40
C ALA A 177 21.39 -3.93 -18.69
N GLY A 178 20.15 -3.60 -19.07
CA GLY A 178 19.55 -4.04 -20.32
C GLY A 178 20.27 -3.52 -21.56
N MET A 179 20.71 -2.25 -21.53
CA MET A 179 21.54 -1.68 -22.60
C MET A 179 22.92 -2.39 -22.75
N LEU A 180 23.56 -2.65 -21.61
CA LEU A 180 24.88 -3.32 -21.60
C LEU A 180 24.81 -4.80 -22.01
N ALA A 181 23.69 -5.46 -21.77
CA ALA A 181 23.47 -6.84 -22.20
C ALA A 181 23.26 -6.98 -23.70
N GLY A 182 23.09 -5.87 -24.42
CA GLY A 182 23.01 -5.78 -25.87
C GLY A 182 21.74 -6.45 -26.41
N ALA A 183 20.78 -5.66 -26.86
CA ALA A 183 19.77 -6.11 -27.81
C ALA A 183 20.06 -5.39 -29.15
N PRO A 184 19.87 -6.06 -30.28
CA PRO A 184 19.92 -5.35 -31.56
C PRO A 184 18.85 -4.27 -31.54
N ASP A 185 19.22 -3.02 -31.89
CA ASP A 185 18.24 -1.95 -32.05
C ASP A 185 17.22 -2.40 -33.11
N ALA A 186 16.03 -2.78 -32.66
CA ALA A 186 14.95 -3.00 -33.57
C ALA A 186 14.65 -1.65 -34.25
N ALA A 187 14.63 -1.64 -35.58
CA ALA A 187 14.24 -0.48 -36.38
C ALA A 187 12.96 0.14 -35.76
N GLY A 188 13.02 1.45 -35.51
CA GLY A 188 12.05 2.19 -34.71
C GLY A 188 10.61 1.76 -34.98
N SER A 189 9.89 1.47 -33.92
CA SER A 189 8.49 1.13 -33.99
C SER A 189 7.76 2.26 -34.72
N GLY A 190 7.10 1.98 -35.84
CA GLY A 190 6.29 2.94 -36.61
C GLY A 190 5.08 3.45 -35.81
N VAL A 191 5.22 3.62 -34.50
CA VAL A 191 4.17 4.01 -33.58
C VAL A 191 3.88 5.50 -33.74
N SER A 192 2.61 5.84 -33.90
CA SER A 192 2.19 7.22 -34.06
C SER A 192 2.29 8.02 -32.76
N VAL A 193 2.64 9.29 -32.86
CA VAL A 193 2.71 10.20 -31.68
C VAL A 193 1.41 10.23 -30.89
N PRO A 194 0.21 10.32 -31.51
CA PRO A 194 -1.07 10.28 -30.75
C PRO A 194 -1.24 9.00 -29.95
N GLN A 195 -0.80 7.86 -30.48
CA GLN A 195 -0.88 6.56 -29.79
C GLN A 195 0.01 6.56 -28.53
N LEU A 196 1.26 7.04 -28.64
CA LEU A 196 2.15 7.15 -27.49
C LEU A 196 1.63 8.14 -26.44
N LEU A 197 1.06 9.28 -26.86
CA LEU A 197 0.46 10.25 -25.94
C LEU A 197 -0.71 9.62 -25.16
N LEU A 198 -1.52 8.79 -25.81
CA LEU A 198 -2.60 8.08 -25.14
C LEU A 198 -2.06 7.05 -24.13
N VAL A 199 -0.99 6.32 -24.47
CA VAL A 199 -0.32 5.41 -23.52
C VAL A 199 0.20 6.20 -22.32
N VAL A 200 0.89 7.32 -22.54
CA VAL A 200 1.38 8.19 -21.44
C VAL A 200 0.23 8.63 -20.53
N LEU A 201 -0.88 9.09 -21.10
CA LEU A 201 -2.05 9.52 -20.33
C LEU A 201 -2.62 8.37 -19.49
N LEU A 202 -2.81 7.19 -20.09
CA LEU A 202 -3.32 6.00 -19.40
C LEU A 202 -2.38 5.58 -18.25
N VAL A 203 -1.07 5.57 -18.51
CA VAL A 203 -0.07 5.22 -17.49
C VAL A 203 -0.09 6.23 -16.34
N LEU A 204 -0.09 7.53 -16.60
CA LEU A 204 -0.07 8.54 -15.55
C LEU A 204 -1.32 8.52 -14.66
N VAL A 205 -2.46 8.06 -15.19
CA VAL A 205 -3.71 7.96 -14.43
C VAL A 205 -3.86 6.60 -13.74
N LEU A 206 -3.68 5.52 -14.48
CA LEU A 206 -4.02 4.17 -13.98
C LEU A 206 -2.89 3.52 -13.18
N ALA A 207 -1.63 3.76 -13.50
CA ALA A 207 -0.51 3.13 -12.78
C ALA A 207 -0.44 3.56 -11.30
N PRO A 208 -0.63 4.83 -10.92
CA PRO A 208 -0.75 5.20 -9.51
C PRO A 208 -1.92 4.51 -8.80
N LEU A 209 -3.09 4.41 -9.44
CA LEU A 209 -4.27 3.73 -8.87
C LEU A 209 -3.99 2.25 -8.64
N GLN A 210 -3.34 1.58 -9.62
CA GLN A 210 -2.90 0.19 -9.48
C GLN A 210 -1.92 0.04 -8.32
N ALA A 211 -0.88 0.87 -8.23
CA ALA A 211 0.14 0.80 -7.19
C ALA A 211 -0.47 1.01 -5.79
N ILE A 212 -1.31 2.02 -5.62
CA ILE A 212 -2.04 2.27 -4.37
C ILE A 212 -2.92 1.07 -4.02
N GLY A 213 -3.64 0.53 -5.00
CA GLY A 213 -4.51 -0.62 -4.82
C GLY A 213 -3.76 -1.88 -4.38
N LEU A 214 -2.62 -2.16 -5.00
CA LEU A 214 -1.74 -3.27 -4.63
C LEU A 214 -1.24 -3.14 -3.19
N GLU A 215 -0.70 -1.98 -2.83
CA GLU A 215 -0.17 -1.77 -1.48
C GLU A 215 -1.29 -1.86 -0.43
N LEU A 216 -2.45 -1.25 -0.68
CA LEU A 216 -3.61 -1.34 0.22
C LEU A 216 -4.09 -2.78 0.38
N SER A 217 -4.19 -3.54 -0.70
CA SER A 217 -4.69 -4.92 -0.66
C SER A 217 -3.66 -5.87 -0.03
N LEU A 218 -2.40 -5.79 -0.42
CA LEU A 218 -1.39 -6.75 0.05
C LEU A 218 -0.88 -6.40 1.45
N ARG A 219 -0.66 -5.13 1.76
CA ARG A 219 -0.11 -4.71 3.06
C ARG A 219 -1.23 -4.24 4.00
N GLY A 220 -2.17 -3.45 3.51
CA GLY A 220 -3.32 -2.99 4.30
C GLY A 220 -4.32 -4.09 4.63
N THR A 221 -4.53 -5.09 3.75
CA THR A 221 -5.50 -6.16 3.97
C THR A 221 -4.81 -7.49 4.31
N VAL A 222 -4.02 -8.09 3.41
CA VAL A 222 -3.42 -9.44 3.61
C VAL A 222 -2.47 -9.45 4.80
N MET A 223 -1.50 -8.54 4.83
CA MET A 223 -0.48 -8.51 5.90
C MET A 223 -1.10 -8.22 7.27
N GLN A 224 -2.09 -7.31 7.35
CA GLN A 224 -2.76 -7.02 8.62
C GLN A 224 -3.76 -8.11 9.04
N ALA A 225 -4.42 -8.79 8.09
CA ALA A 225 -5.28 -9.93 8.40
C ALA A 225 -4.46 -11.05 9.05
N LEU A 226 -3.32 -11.42 8.46
CA LEU A 226 -2.42 -12.42 9.02
C LEU A 226 -1.75 -11.97 10.33
N GLY A 227 -1.49 -10.67 10.47
CA GLY A 227 -0.96 -10.08 11.71
C GLY A 227 -1.90 -10.19 12.92
N THR A 228 -3.19 -10.55 12.73
CA THR A 228 -4.08 -10.87 13.85
C THR A 228 -3.70 -12.17 14.52
N TRP A 229 -3.21 -13.14 13.79
CA TRP A 229 -2.82 -14.47 14.28
C TRP A 229 -1.32 -14.55 14.57
N LEU A 230 -0.51 -13.79 13.82
CA LEU A 230 0.95 -13.87 13.85
C LEU A 230 1.57 -12.63 14.52
N ARG A 231 2.40 -12.88 15.52
CA ARG A 231 3.14 -11.78 16.20
C ARG A 231 4.32 -11.29 15.37
N SER A 232 5.00 -12.22 14.69
CA SER A 232 6.14 -11.90 13.81
C SER A 232 5.65 -11.32 12.48
N PRO A 233 6.29 -10.28 11.92
CA PRO A 233 5.95 -9.71 10.62
C PRO A 233 6.40 -10.58 9.44
N VAL A 234 7.29 -11.55 9.66
CA VAL A 234 7.94 -12.34 8.59
C VAL A 234 6.91 -13.07 7.73
N LEU A 235 6.06 -13.90 8.35
CA LEU A 235 5.05 -14.65 7.60
C LEU A 235 4.00 -13.76 6.91
N PRO A 236 3.46 -12.68 7.54
CA PRO A 236 2.63 -11.71 6.85
C PRO A 236 3.28 -11.06 5.63
N VAL A 237 4.57 -10.70 5.71
CA VAL A 237 5.33 -10.15 4.58
C VAL A 237 5.50 -11.20 3.48
N LEU A 238 5.88 -12.43 3.83
CA LEU A 238 6.04 -13.53 2.88
C LEU A 238 4.72 -13.88 2.18
N ALA A 239 3.60 -13.87 2.90
CA ALA A 239 2.29 -14.13 2.32
C ALA A 239 1.88 -13.03 1.33
N GLY A 240 2.06 -11.76 1.67
CA GLY A 240 1.82 -10.65 0.74
C GLY A 240 2.71 -10.75 -0.51
N THR A 241 3.96 -11.20 -0.35
CA THR A 241 4.88 -11.47 -1.45
C THR A 241 4.41 -12.64 -2.30
N ALA A 242 3.98 -13.75 -1.67
CA ALA A 242 3.47 -14.92 -2.39
C ALA A 242 2.24 -14.58 -3.25
N VAL A 243 1.32 -13.74 -2.76
CA VAL A 243 0.17 -13.28 -3.54
C VAL A 243 0.62 -12.51 -4.80
N MET A 244 1.71 -11.73 -4.71
CA MET A 244 2.26 -11.03 -5.88
C MET A 244 2.77 -11.97 -6.98
N LEU A 245 3.09 -13.21 -6.66
CA LEU A 245 3.59 -14.20 -7.64
C LEU A 245 2.48 -14.92 -8.39
N ILE A 246 1.23 -14.81 -7.94
CA ILE A 246 0.09 -15.50 -8.55
C ILE A 246 -0.12 -14.98 -9.98
N GLY A 247 -0.14 -15.89 -10.96
CA GLY A 247 -0.35 -15.57 -12.37
C GLY A 247 0.86 -14.94 -13.08
N ARG A 248 2.05 -15.00 -12.48
CA ARG A 248 3.30 -14.56 -13.10
C ARG A 248 3.90 -15.63 -14.00
N ASP A 249 4.62 -15.17 -15.01
CA ASP A 249 5.51 -16.06 -15.76
C ASP A 249 6.61 -16.58 -14.84
N LEU A 250 6.82 -17.89 -14.87
CA LEU A 250 7.81 -18.59 -14.03
C LEU A 250 9.24 -18.46 -14.57
N THR A 251 9.55 -17.33 -15.20
CA THR A 251 10.91 -17.04 -15.67
C THR A 251 11.70 -16.28 -14.61
N PRO A 252 12.99 -16.55 -14.43
CA PRO A 252 13.83 -15.82 -13.48
C PRO A 252 13.81 -14.29 -13.71
N ALA A 253 13.70 -13.87 -14.98
CA ALA A 253 13.62 -12.46 -15.35
C ALA A 253 12.43 -11.72 -14.70
N VAL A 254 11.31 -12.40 -14.48
CA VAL A 254 10.10 -11.83 -13.88
C VAL A 254 9.97 -12.18 -12.39
N LEU A 255 10.27 -13.44 -12.01
CA LEU A 255 10.09 -13.89 -10.63
C LEU A 255 11.06 -13.23 -9.64
N LEU A 256 12.33 -13.04 -10.01
CA LEU A 256 13.30 -12.44 -9.10
C LEU A 256 12.94 -11.01 -8.71
N PRO A 257 12.65 -10.08 -9.64
CA PRO A 257 12.24 -8.74 -9.27
C PRO A 257 10.85 -8.70 -8.60
N ALA A 258 9.91 -9.63 -8.91
CA ALA A 258 8.63 -9.73 -8.23
C ALA A 258 8.78 -10.13 -6.76
N LEU A 259 9.62 -11.13 -6.47
CA LEU A 259 9.99 -11.51 -5.11
C LEU A 259 10.65 -10.34 -4.37
N ALA A 260 11.65 -9.72 -4.99
CA ALA A 260 12.36 -8.59 -4.38
C ALA A 260 11.42 -7.42 -4.09
N LEU A 261 10.51 -7.07 -5.02
CA LEU A 261 9.53 -6.00 -4.83
C LEU A 261 8.53 -6.34 -3.71
N GLY A 262 8.02 -7.57 -3.71
CA GLY A 262 7.11 -8.04 -2.67
C GLY A 262 7.71 -7.95 -1.27
N LEU A 263 8.94 -8.44 -1.11
CA LEU A 263 9.70 -8.37 0.14
C LEU A 263 10.01 -6.92 0.52
N SER A 264 10.54 -6.14 -0.43
CA SER A 264 10.88 -4.72 -0.23
C SER A 264 9.71 -3.91 0.28
N ALA A 265 8.58 -3.94 -0.43
CA ALA A 265 7.41 -3.17 -0.04
C ALA A 265 6.80 -3.66 1.29
N GLY A 266 6.82 -4.99 1.57
CA GLY A 266 6.39 -5.53 2.86
C GLY A 266 7.28 -5.07 4.03
N VAL A 267 8.60 -5.14 3.87
CA VAL A 267 9.57 -4.68 4.87
C VAL A 267 9.47 -3.18 5.08
N LEU A 268 9.35 -2.39 4.01
CA LEU A 268 9.22 -0.94 4.09
C LEU A 268 7.91 -0.53 4.77
N ALA A 269 6.77 -1.18 4.46
CA ALA A 269 5.50 -0.93 5.13
C ALA A 269 5.59 -1.23 6.63
N TRP A 270 6.21 -2.35 7.00
CA TRP A 270 6.44 -2.71 8.40
C TRP A 270 7.37 -1.72 9.10
N LYS A 271 8.50 -1.35 8.47
CA LYS A 271 9.51 -0.47 9.05
C LYS A 271 9.02 0.96 9.25
N THR A 272 8.32 1.52 8.25
CA THR A 272 7.78 2.89 8.32
C THR A 272 6.49 3.00 9.13
N GLY A 273 5.84 1.86 9.40
CA GLY A 273 4.51 1.83 10.00
C GLY A 273 3.42 2.38 9.06
N GLY A 274 3.61 2.32 7.73
CA GLY A 274 2.63 2.83 6.77
C GLY A 274 2.94 2.51 5.32
N LEU A 275 2.01 2.89 4.44
CA LEU A 275 2.06 2.57 3.01
C LEU A 275 2.67 3.68 2.15
N GLU A 276 2.98 4.85 2.71
CA GLU A 276 3.40 6.03 1.96
C GLU A 276 4.66 5.76 1.12
N LEU A 277 5.69 5.19 1.73
CA LEU A 277 6.94 4.89 1.05
C LEU A 277 6.81 3.74 0.05
N PRO A 278 6.19 2.57 0.39
CA PRO A 278 5.93 1.52 -0.60
C PRO A 278 5.09 1.99 -1.78
N ILE A 279 4.03 2.79 -1.56
CA ILE A 279 3.21 3.36 -2.63
C ILE A 279 4.07 4.21 -3.57
N ALA A 280 4.90 5.11 -3.04
CA ALA A 280 5.75 5.97 -3.85
C ALA A 280 6.76 5.15 -4.67
N LEU A 281 7.39 4.14 -4.06
CA LEU A 281 8.31 3.21 -4.72
C LEU A 281 7.61 2.46 -5.86
N THR A 282 6.49 1.79 -5.56
CA THR A 282 5.75 0.96 -6.52
C THR A 282 5.15 1.81 -7.65
N THR A 283 4.60 3.00 -7.32
CA THR A 283 4.08 3.94 -8.34
C THR A 283 5.16 4.36 -9.31
N THR A 284 6.31 4.79 -8.80
CA THR A 284 7.41 5.25 -9.65
C THR A 284 7.95 4.12 -10.52
N LEU A 285 8.13 2.91 -9.96
CA LEU A 285 8.51 1.73 -10.72
C LEU A 285 7.51 1.44 -11.84
N THR A 286 6.22 1.38 -11.52
CA THR A 286 5.17 1.04 -12.50
C THR A 286 5.07 2.08 -13.60
N VAL A 287 5.03 3.37 -13.25
CA VAL A 287 4.97 4.47 -14.23
C VAL A 287 6.17 4.44 -15.16
N LEU A 288 7.38 4.45 -14.60
CA LEU A 288 8.60 4.51 -15.40
C LEU A 288 8.80 3.23 -16.22
N ALA A 289 8.46 2.06 -15.69
CA ALA A 289 8.57 0.80 -16.42
C ALA A 289 7.66 0.79 -17.68
N HIS A 290 6.44 1.28 -17.58
CA HIS A 290 5.55 1.39 -18.73
C HIS A 290 6.03 2.44 -19.73
N LEU A 291 6.50 3.60 -19.26
CA LEU A 291 7.00 4.64 -20.15
C LEU A 291 8.27 4.19 -20.88
N VAL A 292 9.26 3.63 -20.16
CA VAL A 292 10.48 3.10 -20.77
C VAL A 292 10.15 1.92 -21.69
N GLY A 293 9.20 1.06 -21.34
CA GLY A 293 8.72 -0.02 -22.19
C GLY A 293 8.11 0.50 -23.48
N ALA A 294 7.28 1.55 -23.43
CA ALA A 294 6.63 2.12 -24.61
C ALA A 294 7.61 2.90 -25.50
N PHE A 295 8.49 3.74 -24.95
CA PHE A 295 9.46 4.54 -25.72
C PHE A 295 10.68 3.74 -26.13
N GLY A 296 11.08 2.74 -25.33
CA GLY A 296 12.23 1.87 -25.57
C GLY A 296 11.87 0.53 -26.22
N ALA A 297 10.68 0.40 -26.81
CA ALA A 297 10.24 -0.85 -27.44
C ALA A 297 11.28 -1.31 -28.49
N GLY A 298 11.75 -2.54 -28.36
CA GLY A 298 12.79 -3.10 -29.22
C GLY A 298 14.24 -2.80 -28.81
N SER A 299 14.48 -2.03 -27.75
CA SER A 299 15.82 -1.79 -27.22
C SER A 299 16.13 -2.69 -26.01
N GLY A 300 17.42 -2.87 -25.71
CA GLY A 300 17.85 -3.61 -24.50
C GLY A 300 17.36 -2.95 -23.21
N ALA A 301 17.30 -1.60 -23.16
CA ALA A 301 16.74 -0.87 -22.02
C ALA A 301 15.27 -1.20 -21.82
N GLY A 302 14.48 -1.19 -22.89
CA GLY A 302 13.05 -1.55 -22.86
C GLY A 302 12.84 -2.98 -22.41
N ALA A 303 13.66 -3.93 -22.86
CA ALA A 303 13.58 -5.34 -22.48
C ALA A 303 13.90 -5.53 -20.98
N GLY A 304 14.97 -4.91 -20.48
CA GLY A 304 15.37 -4.99 -19.07
C GLY A 304 14.32 -4.38 -18.14
N VAL A 305 13.85 -3.18 -18.46
CA VAL A 305 12.83 -2.48 -17.65
C VAL A 305 11.47 -3.17 -17.75
N GLY A 306 11.13 -3.74 -18.91
CA GLY A 306 9.92 -4.54 -19.11
C GLY A 306 9.81 -5.71 -18.12
N ALA A 307 10.93 -6.38 -17.81
CA ALA A 307 10.95 -7.45 -16.81
C ALA A 307 10.56 -6.97 -15.41
N VAL A 308 11.07 -5.80 -14.99
CA VAL A 308 10.70 -5.18 -13.70
C VAL A 308 9.27 -4.63 -13.75
N GLY A 309 8.86 -4.09 -14.88
CA GLY A 309 7.48 -3.67 -15.12
C GLY A 309 6.49 -4.82 -14.99
N ALA A 310 6.79 -5.96 -15.63
CA ALA A 310 6.02 -7.18 -15.46
C ALA A 310 5.95 -7.63 -14.00
N ALA A 311 7.06 -7.48 -13.24
CA ALA A 311 7.11 -7.78 -11.82
C ALA A 311 6.25 -6.84 -10.97
N SER A 312 6.09 -5.58 -11.36
CA SER A 312 5.26 -4.59 -10.65
C SER A 312 3.78 -4.63 -11.04
N ALA A 313 3.41 -5.38 -12.08
CA ALA A 313 2.01 -5.55 -12.49
C ALA A 313 1.18 -6.17 -11.35
N ALA A 314 -0.15 -6.05 -11.42
CA ALA A 314 -1.03 -6.62 -10.42
C ALA A 314 -1.18 -8.14 -10.59
N PRO A 315 -1.34 -8.92 -9.49
CA PRO A 315 -1.67 -10.34 -9.56
C PRO A 315 -2.93 -10.56 -10.41
N GLY A 316 -2.92 -11.59 -11.24
CA GLY A 316 -4.06 -11.92 -12.10
C GLY A 316 -4.19 -11.06 -13.36
N THR A 317 -3.37 -10.03 -13.55
CA THR A 317 -3.20 -9.37 -14.84
C THR A 317 -2.16 -10.15 -15.63
N SER A 318 -2.44 -10.48 -16.90
CA SER A 318 -1.44 -11.14 -17.73
C SER A 318 -0.21 -10.25 -17.85
N ALA A 319 0.95 -10.79 -17.50
CA ALA A 319 2.24 -10.13 -17.72
C ALA A 319 2.48 -9.82 -19.21
N ALA A 320 1.67 -10.40 -20.09
CA ALA A 320 1.69 -10.19 -21.53
C ALA A 320 1.57 -8.71 -21.95
N ALA A 321 0.87 -7.88 -21.16
CA ALA A 321 0.75 -6.45 -21.45
C ALA A 321 2.05 -5.64 -21.19
N LEU A 322 3.04 -6.27 -20.57
CA LEU A 322 4.38 -5.69 -20.32
C LEU A 322 5.50 -6.57 -20.87
N ALA A 323 5.16 -7.74 -21.36
CA ALA A 323 6.10 -8.59 -22.03
C ALA A 323 6.53 -7.86 -23.32
N VAL A 324 7.62 -7.13 -23.23
CA VAL A 324 8.53 -7.09 -24.39
C VAL A 324 8.61 -8.54 -24.86
N PRO A 325 8.43 -8.83 -26.16
CA PRO A 325 8.58 -10.18 -26.65
C PRO A 325 9.90 -10.73 -26.08
N ALA A 326 9.81 -11.53 -25.03
CA ALA A 326 10.98 -12.13 -24.37
C ALA A 326 11.78 -12.97 -25.40
N ALA A 327 11.15 -13.31 -26.52
CA ALA A 327 11.75 -13.89 -27.70
C ALA A 327 12.76 -12.97 -28.42
N ALA A 328 12.66 -11.63 -28.26
CA ALA A 328 13.52 -10.71 -29.00
C ALA A 328 14.82 -10.35 -28.28
N ALA A 329 14.87 -10.40 -26.93
CA ALA A 329 16.06 -10.09 -26.15
C ALA A 329 16.04 -10.78 -24.75
N PRO A 330 16.10 -12.11 -24.67
CA PRO A 330 15.99 -12.84 -23.41
C PRO A 330 17.13 -12.52 -22.44
N GLU A 331 18.32 -12.24 -22.96
CA GLU A 331 19.49 -11.90 -22.14
C GLU A 331 19.32 -10.53 -21.48
N ALA A 332 18.84 -9.54 -22.21
CA ALA A 332 18.58 -8.21 -21.67
C ALA A 332 17.45 -8.23 -20.63
N ALA A 333 16.39 -9.02 -20.87
CA ALA A 333 15.31 -9.22 -19.89
C ALA A 333 15.84 -9.90 -18.61
N LEU A 334 16.68 -10.93 -18.74
CA LEU A 334 17.28 -11.61 -17.59
C LEU A 334 18.23 -10.68 -16.82
N ALA A 335 19.11 -9.97 -17.51
CA ALA A 335 20.03 -9.01 -16.91
C ALA A 335 19.25 -7.93 -16.14
N GLY A 336 18.19 -7.38 -16.76
CA GLY A 336 17.31 -6.42 -16.14
C GLY A 336 16.59 -6.98 -14.92
N GLY A 337 16.08 -8.20 -14.99
CA GLY A 337 15.39 -8.88 -13.88
C GLY A 337 16.31 -9.13 -12.68
N ILE A 338 17.52 -9.64 -12.90
CA ILE A 338 18.53 -9.85 -11.84
C ILE A 338 18.95 -8.52 -11.24
N THR A 339 19.30 -7.53 -12.08
CA THR A 339 19.70 -6.19 -11.63
C THR A 339 18.58 -5.52 -10.85
N GLY A 340 17.34 -5.64 -11.32
CA GLY A 340 16.15 -5.12 -10.63
C GLY A 340 15.95 -5.73 -9.25
N ALA A 341 16.13 -7.05 -9.13
CA ALA A 341 16.02 -7.72 -7.83
C ALA A 341 17.12 -7.24 -6.87
N ILE A 342 18.37 -7.21 -7.31
CA ILE A 342 19.51 -6.74 -6.49
C ILE A 342 19.33 -5.27 -6.10
N ALA A 343 18.99 -4.41 -7.06
CA ALA A 343 18.78 -2.98 -6.82
C ALA A 343 17.64 -2.73 -5.81
N LEU A 344 16.51 -3.43 -5.94
CA LEU A 344 15.38 -3.34 -5.00
C LEU A 344 15.80 -3.71 -3.59
N LEU A 345 16.52 -4.83 -3.40
CA LEU A 345 16.97 -5.26 -2.08
C LEU A 345 18.01 -4.29 -1.48
N LEU A 346 18.96 -3.80 -2.26
CA LEU A 346 19.96 -2.83 -1.80
C LEU A 346 19.32 -1.49 -1.42
N ILE A 347 18.44 -0.96 -2.27
CA ILE A 347 17.73 0.29 -2.01
C ILE A 347 16.84 0.11 -0.77
N THR A 348 16.17 -1.03 -0.63
CA THR A 348 15.38 -1.33 0.58
C THR A 348 16.26 -1.33 1.83
N ALA A 349 17.42 -1.96 1.80
CA ALA A 349 18.36 -1.95 2.92
C ALA A 349 18.81 -0.53 3.28
N LEU A 350 19.16 0.30 2.28
CA LEU A 350 19.51 1.70 2.48
C LEU A 350 18.36 2.51 3.08
N LEU A 351 17.14 2.32 2.57
CA LEU A 351 15.94 2.99 3.09
C LEU A 351 15.63 2.56 4.53
N VAL A 352 15.78 1.28 4.87
CA VAL A 352 15.59 0.78 6.25
C VAL A 352 16.58 1.42 7.22
N VAL A 353 17.86 1.56 6.82
CA VAL A 353 18.89 2.25 7.61
C VAL A 353 18.54 3.73 7.75
N TRP A 354 18.16 4.38 6.65
CA TRP A 354 17.79 5.80 6.65
C TRP A 354 16.58 6.07 7.56
N ILE A 355 15.52 5.22 7.49
CA ILE A 355 14.34 5.32 8.35
C ILE A 355 14.73 5.11 9.81
N GLY A 356 15.57 4.12 10.13
CA GLY A 356 16.04 3.86 11.48
C GLY A 356 16.73 5.09 12.07
N ARG A 357 17.61 5.76 11.30
CA ARG A 357 18.29 6.99 11.73
C ARG A 357 17.33 8.17 11.86
N ARG A 358 16.38 8.32 10.92
CA ARG A 358 15.42 9.41 10.90
C ARG A 358 14.44 9.34 12.08
N GLU A 359 13.89 8.16 12.33
CA GLU A 359 12.86 7.95 13.35
C GLU A 359 13.45 7.57 14.73
N GLY A 360 14.76 7.44 14.84
CA GLY A 360 15.44 7.06 16.09
C GLY A 360 15.12 5.65 16.57
N VAL A 361 14.76 4.73 15.65
CA VAL A 361 14.42 3.34 15.97
C VAL A 361 15.53 2.38 15.52
N ALA A 362 15.74 1.28 16.28
CA ALA A 362 16.73 0.28 15.92
C ALA A 362 16.46 -0.32 14.54
N LEU A 363 17.48 -0.92 13.91
CA LEU A 363 17.40 -1.46 12.54
C LEU A 363 16.24 -2.46 12.36
N LEU A 364 16.06 -3.35 13.33
CA LEU A 364 15.03 -4.39 13.33
C LEU A 364 13.80 -4.00 14.17
N GLU A 365 13.61 -2.72 14.45
CA GLU A 365 12.47 -2.19 15.19
C GLU A 365 11.63 -1.32 14.25
N PRO A 366 10.30 -1.57 14.14
CA PRO A 366 9.41 -0.77 13.29
C PRO A 366 8.96 0.51 14.00
N VAL A 367 8.52 1.48 13.22
CA VAL A 367 7.70 2.57 13.73
C VAL A 367 6.34 2.01 14.15
N THR A 368 5.96 2.26 15.40
CA THR A 368 4.73 1.72 16.00
C THR A 368 3.72 2.82 16.30
N ARG A 369 2.45 2.43 16.44
CA ARG A 369 1.45 3.27 17.07
C ARG A 369 1.80 3.42 18.54
N PRO A 370 1.85 4.65 19.10
CA PRO A 370 2.20 4.85 20.51
C PRO A 370 1.26 4.11 21.46
N ALA A 371 1.81 3.65 22.57
CA ALA A 371 1.02 3.08 23.67
C ALA A 371 0.06 4.14 24.25
N GLY A 372 -1.11 3.70 24.72
CA GLY A 372 -2.11 4.58 25.31
C GLY A 372 -2.96 5.37 24.32
N GLN A 373 -2.64 5.36 23.02
CA GLN A 373 -3.50 5.98 22.02
C GLN A 373 -4.80 5.17 21.86
N GLU A 374 -5.94 5.86 21.99
CA GLU A 374 -7.24 5.24 21.76
C GLU A 374 -7.36 4.67 20.33
N ALA A 375 -7.95 3.46 20.23
CA ALA A 375 -8.18 2.87 18.93
C ALA A 375 -9.19 3.73 18.12
N PRO A 376 -8.99 3.89 16.79
CA PRO A 376 -9.93 4.64 15.98
C PRO A 376 -11.36 4.12 16.13
N ASP A 377 -12.35 5.02 16.01
CA ASP A 377 -13.74 4.65 16.11
C ASP A 377 -14.13 3.57 15.11
N PRO A 378 -15.00 2.63 15.48
CA PRO A 378 -15.52 1.64 14.56
C PRO A 378 -16.30 2.34 13.44
N VAL A 379 -16.26 1.74 12.24
CA VAL A 379 -17.10 2.19 11.13
C VAL A 379 -18.54 1.89 11.48
N HIS A 380 -19.36 2.92 11.64
CA HIS A 380 -20.81 2.80 11.60
C HIS A 380 -21.23 2.71 10.13
N ILE A 381 -21.85 1.60 9.72
CA ILE A 381 -22.42 1.40 8.39
C ILE A 381 -23.87 1.80 8.44
#